data_a3ec8b60518e3260de5c342cd87f0510
#
_entry.id   a3ec8b60518e3260de5c342cd87f0510
#
_cell.length_a   1.000
_cell.length_b   1.000
_cell.length_c   1.000
_cell.angle_alpha   90.00
_cell.angle_beta   90.00
_cell.angle_gamma   90.00
#
_symmetry.space_group_name_H-M   'P 1'
#
loop_
_entity.id
_entity.type
_entity.pdbx_description
1 polymer ?
#
loop_
_entity_poly.entity_id
_entity_poly.type
_entity_poly.pdbx_seq_one_letter_code
_entity_poly.pdbx_strand_id
1 'polypeptide(L)' 'MKYIYASRTGNVEKLIQSLGLEAKKLADGTEKAEGDFILFTYTDGRGIVPPVVEQFLKENHSLLKGVVVSGNMQ' A
#
# COMPACT_ATOMS: atom_id res chain seq x y z
N MET A 1 8.83 -0.46 12.60
CA MET A 1 8.45 -0.73 11.19
C MET A 1 7.38 0.24 10.74
N LYS A 2 7.49 0.72 9.53
CA LYS A 2 6.54 1.68 8.98
C LYS A 2 5.45 0.95 8.23
N TYR A 3 4.28 1.59 8.13
CA TYR A 3 3.18 1.08 7.33
C TYR A 3 2.81 2.13 6.30
N ILE A 4 2.67 1.69 5.06
CA ILE A 4 2.35 2.56 3.94
C ILE A 4 1.20 1.94 3.18
N TYR A 5 0.27 2.75 2.68
CA TYR A 5 -0.87 2.20 2.00
C TYR A 5 -1.27 3.02 0.79
N ALA A 6 -1.89 2.35 -0.16
CA ALA A 6 -2.54 2.97 -1.30
C ALA A 6 -4.00 2.58 -1.27
N SER A 7 -4.88 3.54 -1.45
CA SER A 7 -6.31 3.27 -1.41
C SER A 7 -7.02 4.10 -2.47
N ARG A 8 -7.94 3.48 -3.16
CA ARG A 8 -8.72 4.15 -4.19
C ARG A 8 -10.12 4.47 -3.69
N THR A 9 -10.71 3.55 -2.95
CA THR A 9 -12.11 3.67 -2.53
C THR A 9 -12.28 3.75 -1.03
N GLY A 10 -11.19 3.82 -0.28
CA GLY A 10 -11.24 3.86 1.17
C GLY A 10 -11.28 2.49 1.83
N ASN A 11 -11.35 1.41 1.07
CA ASN A 11 -11.39 0.07 1.66
C ASN A 11 -10.11 -0.29 2.38
N VAL A 12 -8.96 0.07 1.82
CA VAL A 12 -7.68 -0.18 2.47
C VAL A 12 -7.57 0.65 3.73
N GLU A 13 -8.05 1.88 3.70
CA GLU A 13 -8.04 2.74 4.88
C GLU A 13 -8.89 2.14 6.00
N LYS A 14 -10.06 1.59 5.67
CA LYS A 14 -10.90 0.95 6.66
C LYS A 14 -10.20 -0.25 7.28
N LEU A 15 -9.51 -1.04 6.48
CA LEU A 15 -8.75 -2.17 6.99
C LEU A 15 -7.68 -1.70 7.98
N ILE A 16 -6.94 -0.68 7.61
CA ILE A 16 -5.87 -0.17 8.45
C ILE A 16 -6.43 0.38 9.76
N GLN A 17 -7.55 1.10 9.69
CA GLN A 17 -8.19 1.62 10.88
C GLN A 17 -8.69 0.50 11.80
N SER A 18 -9.22 -0.56 11.22
CA SER A 18 -9.70 -1.67 12.03
C SER A 18 -8.56 -2.43 12.71
N LEU A 19 -7.37 -2.37 12.14
CA LEU A 19 -6.18 -2.98 12.73
C LEU A 19 -5.49 -2.05 13.74
N GLY A 20 -5.91 -0.80 13.79
CA GLY A 20 -5.31 0.15 14.72
C GLY A 20 -3.91 0.59 14.34
N LEU A 21 -3.57 0.55 13.08
CA LEU A 21 -2.25 0.89 12.60
C LEU A 21 -2.16 2.36 12.16
N GLU A 22 -0.98 2.94 12.36
CA GLU A 22 -0.68 4.23 11.78
C GLU A 22 0.04 3.99 10.46
N ALA A 23 -0.57 4.39 9.37
CA ALA A 23 -0.02 4.17 8.05
C ALA A 23 -0.02 5.47 7.26
N LYS A 24 0.99 5.61 6.41
CA LYS A 24 1.11 6.77 5.54
C LYS A 24 0.48 6.46 4.19
N LYS A 25 -0.35 7.35 3.70
CA LYS A 25 -1.00 7.16 2.41
C LYS A 25 -0.10 7.62 1.28
N LEU A 26 -0.01 6.80 0.24
CA LEU A 26 0.69 7.18 -0.97
C LEU A 26 -0.14 8.20 -1.76
N ALA A 27 0.51 9.28 -2.18
CA ALA A 27 -0.16 10.31 -2.97
C ALA A 27 0.06 10.09 -4.45
N ASP A 28 1.32 10.08 -4.89
CA ASP A 28 1.63 9.97 -6.31
C ASP A 28 2.70 8.93 -6.64
N GLY A 29 3.20 8.23 -5.64
CA GLY A 29 4.19 7.19 -5.86
C GLY A 29 5.63 7.66 -5.87
N THR A 30 5.85 8.96 -5.70
CA THR A 30 7.21 9.49 -5.66
C THR A 30 7.76 9.59 -4.25
N GLU A 31 6.96 9.26 -3.26
CA GLU A 31 7.40 9.28 -1.86
C GLU A 31 8.54 8.29 -1.65
N LYS A 32 9.33 8.55 -0.63
CA LYS A 32 10.41 7.64 -0.26
C LYS A 32 10.17 7.07 1.12
N ALA A 33 10.36 5.76 1.25
CA ALA A 33 10.29 5.12 2.55
C ALA A 33 11.51 5.49 3.37
N GLU A 34 11.29 5.74 4.65
CA GLU A 34 12.37 6.13 5.55
C GLU A 34 13.01 4.95 6.25
N GLY A 35 12.53 3.75 5.99
CA GLY A 35 13.02 2.53 6.60
C GLY A 35 12.17 1.37 6.16
N ASP A 36 12.36 0.22 6.79
CA ASP A 36 11.59 -0.98 6.46
C ASP A 36 10.09 -0.70 6.60
N PHE A 37 9.31 -1.22 5.68
CA PHE A 37 7.88 -0.97 5.68
C PHE A 37 7.09 -2.16 5.18
N ILE A 38 5.81 -2.17 5.56
CA ILE A 38 4.83 -3.10 5.02
C ILE A 38 3.85 -2.27 4.20
N LEU A 39 3.56 -2.73 3.01
CA LEU A 39 2.69 -2.02 2.08
C LEU A 39 1.32 -2.65 2.07
N PHE A 40 0.29 -1.83 2.28
CA PHE A 40 -1.09 -2.23 2.12
C PHE A 40 -1.59 -1.65 0.81
N THR A 41 -2.13 -2.49 -0.05
CA THR A 41 -2.61 -2.04 -1.34
C THR A 41 -3.86 -2.82 -1.73
N TYR A 42 -4.36 -2.51 -2.90
CA TYR A 42 -5.52 -3.19 -3.44
C TYR A 42 -5.20 -3.61 -4.87
N THR A 43 -6.00 -4.53 -5.40
CA THR A 43 -5.93 -4.91 -6.81
C THR A 43 -7.30 -4.69 -7.43
N ASP A 44 -7.32 -4.46 -8.74
CA ASP A 44 -8.59 -4.50 -9.43
C ASP A 44 -9.00 -5.97 -9.64
N GLY A 45 -10.09 -6.21 -10.30
CA GLY A 45 -10.59 -7.57 -10.48
C GLY A 45 -9.68 -8.49 -11.29
N ARG A 46 -8.60 -7.95 -11.84
CA ARG A 46 -7.65 -8.72 -12.64
C ARG A 46 -6.32 -8.93 -11.95
N GLY A 47 -6.21 -8.49 -10.70
CA GLY A 47 -4.99 -8.66 -9.94
C GLY A 47 -3.90 -7.65 -10.27
N ILE A 48 -4.24 -6.56 -10.92
CA ILE A 48 -3.27 -5.52 -11.28
C ILE A 48 -3.15 -4.52 -10.14
N VAL A 49 -1.91 -4.25 -9.72
CA VAL A 49 -1.69 -3.26 -8.69
C VAL A 49 -1.81 -1.85 -9.27
N PRO A 50 -2.16 -0.85 -8.43
CA PRO A 50 -2.26 0.53 -8.92
C PRO A 50 -0.93 1.05 -9.42
N PRO A 51 -0.94 1.91 -10.44
CA PRO A 51 0.32 2.49 -10.93
C PRO A 51 1.10 3.26 -9.88
N VAL A 52 0.42 3.87 -8.91
CA VAL A 52 1.09 4.60 -7.84
C VAL A 52 1.93 3.66 -6.99
N VAL A 53 1.42 2.44 -6.76
CA VAL A 53 2.16 1.44 -5.98
C VAL A 53 3.36 0.95 -6.78
N GLU A 54 3.17 0.70 -8.05
CA GLU A 54 4.27 0.24 -8.90
C GLU A 54 5.38 1.27 -8.96
N GLN A 55 5.02 2.53 -9.11
CA GLN A 55 5.99 3.62 -9.12
C GLN A 55 6.75 3.70 -7.80
N PHE A 56 6.03 3.59 -6.69
CA PHE A 56 6.63 3.65 -5.37
C PHE A 56 7.60 2.50 -5.15
N LEU A 57 7.23 1.31 -5.56
CA LEU A 57 8.07 0.13 -5.35
C LEU A 57 9.33 0.14 -6.19
N LYS A 58 9.32 0.81 -7.33
CA LYS A 58 10.52 0.90 -8.15
C LYS A 58 11.69 1.51 -7.39
N GLU A 59 11.41 2.46 -6.49
CA GLU A 59 12.45 3.15 -5.76
C GLU A 59 12.61 2.66 -4.32
N ASN A 60 11.62 1.94 -3.80
CA ASN A 60 11.61 1.60 -2.38
C ASN A 60 11.54 0.10 -2.12
N HIS A 61 11.62 -0.73 -3.15
CA HIS A 61 11.41 -2.17 -2.96
C HIS A 61 12.43 -2.81 -2.02
N SER A 62 13.63 -2.25 -1.92
CA SER A 62 14.65 -2.83 -1.05
C SER A 62 14.27 -2.71 0.43
N LEU A 63 13.37 -1.81 0.77
CA LEU A 63 12.90 -1.62 2.14
C LEU A 63 11.58 -2.34 2.40
N LEU A 64 11.00 -2.95 1.38
CA LEU A 64 9.71 -3.63 1.49
C LEU A 64 9.90 -4.95 2.23
N LYS A 65 9.18 -5.12 3.34
CA LYS A 65 9.23 -6.34 4.14
C LYS A 65 8.00 -7.21 3.99
N GLY A 66 6.92 -6.67 3.46
CA GLY A 66 5.72 -7.45 3.23
C GLY A 66 4.67 -6.64 2.51
N VAL A 67 3.74 -7.36 1.91
CA VAL A 67 2.63 -6.73 1.17
C VAL A 67 1.34 -7.36 1.66
N VAL A 68 0.38 -6.51 2.00
CA VAL A 68 -0.97 -6.95 2.31
C VAL A 68 -1.88 -6.44 1.21
N VAL A 69 -2.54 -7.34 0.52
CA VAL A 69 -3.39 -6.98 -0.60
C VAL A 69 -4.85 -7.15 -0.20
N SER A 70 -5.61 -6.08 -0.35
CA SER A 70 -7.05 -6.11 -0.14
C SER A 70 -7.70 -6.31 -1.50
N GLY A 71 -8.03 -7.53 -1.82
CA GLY A 71 -8.66 -7.83 -3.09
C GLY A 71 -10.15 -7.51 -3.05
N ASN A 72 -10.71 -7.23 -4.21
CA ASN A 72 -12.13 -7.09 -4.34
C ASN A 72 -12.71 -8.47 -4.58
N MET A 73 -13.34 -9.00 -3.60
CA MET A 73 -13.79 -10.36 -3.64
C MET A 73 -15.18 -10.53 -4.17
N GLN A 74 -15.80 -9.57 -4.63
CA GLN A 74 -17.06 -9.77 -5.10
C GLN A 74 -17.32 -9.91 -6.32
#